data_bbefb97ac1fc61164ea1298165254db2
#
_entry.id   bbefb97ac1fc61164ea1298165254db2
#
_cell.length_a   1.000
_cell.length_b   1.000
_cell.length_c   1.000
_cell.angle_alpha   90.00
_cell.angle_beta   90.00
_cell.angle_gamma   90.00
#
_symmetry.space_group_name_H-M   'P 1'
#
loop_
_entity.id
_entity.type
_entity.pdbx_description
1 polymer ?
#
loop_
_entity_poly.entity_id
_entity_poly.type
_entity_poly.pdbx_seq_one_letter_code
_entity_poly.pdbx_strand_id
1 'polypeptide(L)'
;KIIEESLNLKDVRIFDYVEDEEGRKKPVLNKKETTIAQQKQDLIKAEFDNWIWKNPERREALTRLYNEKFNSIRMREYDGSHLTFPGMNPEIVLRPHQVNAIARILYGGNTLLAHVVGAGKTFEMVAAAQESKRLGLCSKSLFVVPNHLIEQWASDYLTLYPSANILVAYKKDFERENRKKFCARIATGDYDAVIMGHSQFEKLPMSTEHQEMFIRSQINDVINGIQMLKENEGAKFQIKAMERTRKNLQKKLETLLNTEKKDDVITFEELGIDRIFVDEAHYYKNLAAYTKMRNVAGISQTEAQKSSDMFMKCRYLDGITNGRGVIFATGTPVSNSMVELYTMQRYLQYHELERLNLTHFDAWASTFGETVTAVELAPEGTGYRAKTRFAKFHNLPELMGLFREVADIQTSDMLNLPVPKANYRTVAVEASEIQKRIVGELAERAE
;
A
#
# COMPACT_ATOMS: atom_id res chain seq x y z
N LYS A 1 -7.98 30.06 12.82
CA LYS A 1 -8.29 28.64 13.10
C LYS A 1 -9.16 28.02 11.99
N ILE A 2 -10.37 28.56 11.62
CA ILE A 2 -11.23 27.94 10.59
C ILE A 2 -10.48 27.84 9.25
N ILE A 3 -9.88 28.91 8.74
CA ILE A 3 -9.10 28.93 7.50
C ILE A 3 -7.89 27.99 7.60
N GLU A 4 -7.16 28.05 8.70
CA GLU A 4 -5.99 27.19 8.95
C GLU A 4 -6.36 25.69 8.94
N GLU A 5 -7.45 25.32 9.63
CA GLU A 5 -7.92 23.93 9.64
C GLU A 5 -8.41 23.51 8.25
N SER A 6 -9.08 24.40 7.49
CA SER A 6 -9.49 24.13 6.10
C SER A 6 -8.29 23.87 5.20
N LEU A 7 -7.25 24.70 5.27
CA LEU A 7 -6.00 24.53 4.49
C LEU A 7 -5.23 23.27 4.90
N ASN A 8 -5.40 22.79 6.14
CA ASN A 8 -4.79 21.57 6.65
C ASN A 8 -5.70 20.33 6.47
N LEU A 9 -6.77 20.41 5.69
CA LEU A 9 -7.72 19.32 5.43
C LEU A 9 -8.34 18.75 6.71
N LYS A 10 -8.61 19.61 7.69
CA LYS A 10 -9.17 19.22 8.98
C LYS A 10 -10.52 19.89 9.21
N ASP A 11 -11.44 19.14 9.82
CA ASP A 11 -12.67 19.72 10.33
C ASP A 11 -12.40 20.53 11.60
N VAL A 12 -12.99 21.71 11.68
CA VAL A 12 -12.87 22.56 12.85
C VAL A 12 -13.56 21.92 14.05
N ARG A 13 -12.86 21.88 15.18
CA ARG A 13 -13.39 21.46 16.46
C ARG A 13 -13.13 22.55 17.49
N ILE A 14 -14.16 22.88 18.26
CA ILE A 14 -14.08 23.89 19.32
C ILE A 14 -14.23 23.17 20.66
N PHE A 15 -13.33 23.45 21.58
CA PHE A 15 -13.31 22.87 22.90
C PHE A 15 -13.44 23.98 23.95
N ASP A 16 -14.32 23.75 24.95
CA ASP A 16 -14.36 24.48 26.18
C ASP A 16 -13.43 23.83 27.18
N TYR A 17 -12.85 24.62 28.06
CA TYR A 17 -12.00 24.10 29.14
C TYR A 17 -12.76 24.15 30.44
N VAL A 18 -13.12 22.99 30.96
CA VAL A 18 -13.83 22.82 32.25
C VAL A 18 -12.80 22.40 33.30
N GLU A 19 -12.82 23.01 34.46
CA GLU A 19 -11.99 22.61 35.60
C GLU A 19 -12.60 21.38 36.27
N ASP A 20 -11.77 20.34 36.46
CA ASP A 20 -12.15 19.16 37.23
C ASP A 20 -12.02 19.40 38.74
N GLU A 21 -12.44 18.44 39.55
CA GLU A 21 -12.41 18.54 41.03
C GLU A 21 -10.99 18.76 41.60
N GLU A 22 -9.95 18.53 40.77
CA GLU A 22 -8.55 18.75 41.16
C GLU A 22 -7.99 20.07 40.60
N GLY A 23 -8.86 20.96 40.03
CA GLY A 23 -8.46 22.25 39.44
C GLY A 23 -7.69 22.15 38.11
N ARG A 24 -7.74 21.00 37.45
CA ARG A 24 -7.11 20.79 36.15
C ARG A 24 -8.07 21.12 35.01
N LYS A 25 -7.63 21.90 34.05
CA LYS A 25 -8.41 22.24 32.83
C LYS A 25 -8.53 21.08 31.90
N LYS A 26 -9.71 20.49 31.77
CA LYS A 26 -10.00 19.39 30.82
C LYS A 26 -10.75 19.94 29.61
N PRO A 27 -10.28 19.67 28.37
CA PRO A 27 -10.97 20.11 27.17
C PRO A 27 -12.23 19.26 26.93
N VAL A 28 -13.38 19.89 26.85
CA VAL A 28 -14.66 19.29 26.50
C VAL A 28 -15.14 19.83 25.16
N LEU A 29 -15.57 18.95 24.26
CA LEU A 29 -16.01 19.36 22.92
C LEU A 29 -17.31 20.17 23.01
N ASN A 30 -17.26 21.44 22.57
CA ASN A 30 -18.46 22.28 22.42
C ASN A 30 -19.15 21.93 21.09
N LYS A 31 -20.18 21.08 21.16
CA LYS A 31 -20.89 20.59 19.97
C LYS A 31 -21.55 21.73 19.18
N LYS A 32 -22.19 22.70 19.85
CA LYS A 32 -22.88 23.82 19.21
C LYS A 32 -21.93 24.71 18.44
N GLU A 33 -20.86 25.16 19.07
CA GLU A 33 -19.87 26.02 18.44
C GLU A 33 -19.09 25.28 17.34
N THR A 34 -18.84 23.98 17.51
CA THR A 34 -18.21 23.14 16.49
C THR A 34 -19.08 23.07 15.22
N THR A 35 -20.40 22.84 15.36
CA THR A 35 -21.33 22.79 14.23
C THR A 35 -21.38 24.12 13.48
N ILE A 36 -21.44 25.24 14.20
CA ILE A 36 -21.44 26.58 13.60
C ILE A 36 -20.12 26.83 12.85
N ALA A 37 -19.01 26.45 13.45
CA ALA A 37 -17.70 26.61 12.81
C ALA A 37 -17.52 25.74 11.55
N GLN A 38 -18.05 24.53 11.55
CA GLN A 38 -18.07 23.64 10.39
C GLN A 38 -18.93 24.21 9.27
N GLN A 39 -20.11 24.75 9.56
CA GLN A 39 -20.96 25.42 8.57
C GLN A 39 -20.23 26.62 7.93
N LYS A 40 -19.51 27.41 8.71
CA LYS A 40 -18.68 28.51 8.19
C LYS A 40 -17.53 28.00 7.33
N GLN A 41 -16.94 26.87 7.69
CA GLN A 41 -15.90 26.22 6.92
C GLN A 41 -16.42 25.76 5.54
N ASP A 42 -17.62 25.18 5.50
CA ASP A 42 -18.25 24.75 4.25
C ASP A 42 -18.62 25.93 3.36
N LEU A 43 -19.09 27.06 3.93
CA LEU A 43 -19.33 28.29 3.19
C LEU A 43 -18.03 28.86 2.60
N ILE A 44 -16.92 28.86 3.34
CA ILE A 44 -15.62 29.30 2.83
C ILE A 44 -15.16 28.42 1.66
N LYS A 45 -15.32 27.09 1.75
CA LYS A 45 -14.98 26.16 0.67
C LYS A 45 -15.82 26.46 -0.59
N ALA A 46 -17.14 26.60 -0.43
CA ALA A 46 -18.04 26.90 -1.54
C ALA A 46 -17.72 28.25 -2.21
N GLU A 47 -17.45 29.31 -1.42
CA GLU A 47 -17.06 30.60 -1.96
C GLU A 47 -15.69 30.58 -2.64
N PHE A 48 -14.74 29.79 -2.13
CA PHE A 48 -13.45 29.58 -2.79
C PHE A 48 -13.61 28.90 -4.14
N ASP A 49 -14.45 27.85 -4.23
CA ASP A 49 -14.74 27.16 -5.48
C ASP A 49 -15.36 28.10 -6.50
N ASN A 50 -16.35 28.90 -6.08
CA ASN A 50 -16.94 29.91 -6.93
C ASN A 50 -15.93 30.97 -7.40
N TRP A 51 -15.07 31.45 -6.49
CA TRP A 51 -14.07 32.45 -6.79
C TRP A 51 -13.03 31.95 -7.78
N ILE A 52 -12.57 30.70 -7.63
CA ILE A 52 -11.51 30.14 -8.47
C ILE A 52 -11.92 30.08 -9.94
N TRP A 53 -13.21 29.82 -10.21
CA TRP A 53 -13.73 29.67 -11.56
C TRP A 53 -14.29 30.97 -12.19
N LYS A 54 -14.47 32.04 -11.42
CA LYS A 54 -15.00 33.33 -11.92
C LYS A 54 -14.05 34.05 -12.89
N ASN A 55 -12.75 33.96 -12.67
CA ASN A 55 -11.77 34.64 -13.53
C ASN A 55 -11.39 33.74 -14.71
N PRO A 56 -11.59 34.19 -15.98
CA PRO A 56 -11.29 33.38 -17.16
C PRO A 56 -9.83 32.95 -17.29
N GLU A 57 -8.88 33.87 -17.02
CA GLU A 57 -7.45 33.59 -17.13
C GLU A 57 -7.00 32.53 -16.11
N ARG A 58 -7.47 32.65 -14.86
CA ARG A 58 -7.19 31.67 -13.80
C ARG A 58 -7.80 30.31 -14.14
N ARG A 59 -9.06 30.29 -14.61
CA ARG A 59 -9.74 29.09 -15.06
C ARG A 59 -8.97 28.39 -16.17
N GLU A 60 -8.53 29.14 -17.20
CA GLU A 60 -7.77 28.60 -18.32
C GLU A 60 -6.41 28.05 -17.87
N ALA A 61 -5.68 28.79 -17.02
CA ALA A 61 -4.40 28.37 -16.48
C ALA A 61 -4.53 27.07 -15.64
N LEU A 62 -5.54 27.00 -14.78
CA LEU A 62 -5.81 25.81 -13.95
C LEU A 62 -6.27 24.62 -14.79
N THR A 63 -7.14 24.86 -15.81
CA THR A 63 -7.58 23.80 -16.72
C THR A 63 -6.41 23.23 -17.52
N ARG A 64 -5.52 24.10 -18.01
CA ARG A 64 -4.30 23.65 -18.69
C ARG A 64 -3.41 22.82 -17.79
N LEU A 65 -3.09 23.34 -16.58
CA LEU A 65 -2.28 22.62 -15.60
C LEU A 65 -2.89 21.26 -15.22
N TYR A 66 -4.20 21.21 -15.05
CA TYR A 66 -4.93 19.98 -14.76
C TYR A 66 -4.83 18.97 -15.91
N ASN A 67 -5.06 19.44 -17.14
CA ASN A 67 -4.97 18.59 -18.32
C ASN A 67 -3.55 18.05 -18.53
N GLU A 68 -2.52 18.89 -18.30
CA GLU A 68 -1.12 18.47 -18.37
C GLU A 68 -0.77 17.40 -17.34
N LYS A 69 -1.32 17.52 -16.11
CA LYS A 69 -1.00 16.57 -15.03
C LYS A 69 -1.80 15.28 -15.08
N PHE A 70 -3.06 15.31 -15.47
CA PHE A 70 -3.98 14.18 -15.29
C PHE A 70 -4.62 13.68 -16.58
N ASN A 71 -4.88 14.53 -17.58
CA ASN A 71 -5.53 14.15 -18.81
C ASN A 71 -4.57 13.88 -19.99
N SER A 72 -3.27 14.09 -19.80
CA SER A 72 -2.23 13.76 -20.80
C SER A 72 -1.93 12.26 -20.87
N ILE A 73 -2.43 11.49 -19.93
CA ILE A 73 -2.20 10.05 -19.82
C ILE A 73 -3.26 9.31 -20.62
N ARG A 74 -2.83 8.64 -21.69
CA ARG A 74 -3.67 7.67 -22.39
C ARG A 74 -3.38 6.28 -21.84
N MET A 75 -4.40 5.63 -21.30
CA MET A 75 -4.28 4.26 -20.81
C MET A 75 -3.87 3.33 -21.93
N ARG A 76 -2.84 2.53 -21.69
CA ARG A 76 -2.38 1.51 -22.60
C ARG A 76 -3.25 0.27 -22.42
N GLU A 77 -3.79 -0.22 -23.51
CA GLU A 77 -4.45 -1.52 -23.59
C GLU A 77 -3.42 -2.59 -23.98
N TYR A 78 -3.53 -3.75 -23.37
CA TYR A 78 -2.62 -4.86 -23.62
C TYR A 78 -3.42 -6.01 -24.23
N ASP A 79 -3.10 -6.35 -25.46
CA ASP A 79 -3.63 -7.51 -26.17
C ASP A 79 -2.53 -8.58 -26.25
N GLY A 80 -2.76 -9.70 -25.61
CA GLY A 80 -1.85 -10.84 -25.58
C GLY A 80 -2.19 -11.93 -26.60
N SER A 81 -3.17 -11.72 -27.50
CA SER A 81 -3.65 -12.73 -28.44
C SER A 81 -2.58 -13.32 -29.37
N HIS A 82 -1.49 -12.58 -29.58
CA HIS A 82 -0.34 -12.98 -30.37
C HIS A 82 0.71 -13.79 -29.57
N LEU A 83 0.57 -13.89 -28.25
CA LEU A 83 1.52 -14.60 -27.42
C LEU A 83 1.42 -16.11 -27.62
N THR A 84 2.58 -16.75 -27.65
CA THR A 84 2.73 -18.19 -27.60
C THR A 84 3.53 -18.56 -26.37
N PHE A 85 3.25 -19.72 -25.79
CA PHE A 85 3.86 -20.17 -24.54
C PHE A 85 4.63 -21.48 -24.74
N PRO A 86 5.85 -21.44 -25.35
CA PRO A 86 6.66 -22.62 -25.58
C PRO A 86 7.01 -23.33 -24.26
N GLY A 87 6.86 -24.66 -24.22
CA GLY A 87 7.11 -25.48 -23.04
C GLY A 87 5.99 -25.52 -22.01
N MET A 88 4.92 -24.77 -22.21
CA MET A 88 3.70 -24.88 -21.42
C MET A 88 2.98 -26.21 -21.72
N ASN A 89 2.34 -26.76 -20.71
CA ASN A 89 1.50 -27.97 -20.84
C ASN A 89 0.39 -27.75 -21.89
N PRO A 90 0.36 -28.53 -22.97
CA PRO A 90 -0.60 -28.31 -24.06
C PRO A 90 -2.06 -28.61 -23.67
N GLU A 91 -2.28 -29.31 -22.58
CA GLU A 91 -3.63 -29.59 -22.08
C GLU A 91 -4.26 -28.37 -21.37
N ILE A 92 -3.45 -27.35 -21.04
CA ILE A 92 -3.91 -26.15 -20.34
C ILE A 92 -4.07 -25.02 -21.33
N VAL A 93 -5.26 -24.43 -21.36
CA VAL A 93 -5.57 -23.25 -22.19
C VAL A 93 -5.80 -22.06 -21.27
N LEU A 94 -4.97 -21.02 -21.45
CA LEU A 94 -5.13 -19.75 -20.73
C LEU A 94 -6.34 -18.99 -21.28
N ARG A 95 -7.07 -18.35 -20.38
CA ARG A 95 -8.22 -17.50 -20.75
C ARG A 95 -7.75 -16.16 -21.33
N PRO A 96 -8.55 -15.46 -22.14
CA PRO A 96 -8.16 -14.19 -22.77
C PRO A 96 -7.65 -13.14 -21.76
N HIS A 97 -8.33 -12.96 -20.62
CA HIS A 97 -7.87 -12.02 -19.58
C HIS A 97 -6.51 -12.41 -19.01
N GLN A 98 -6.20 -13.70 -18.86
CA GLN A 98 -4.91 -14.17 -18.38
C GLN A 98 -3.80 -13.84 -19.40
N VAL A 99 -4.06 -14.10 -20.68
CA VAL A 99 -3.11 -13.80 -21.75
C VAL A 99 -2.85 -12.29 -21.85
N ASN A 100 -3.88 -11.46 -21.69
CA ASN A 100 -3.75 -9.99 -21.66
C ASN A 100 -2.98 -9.52 -20.43
N ALA A 101 -3.20 -10.12 -19.25
CA ALA A 101 -2.43 -9.84 -18.03
C ALA A 101 -0.95 -10.20 -18.20
N ILE A 102 -0.64 -11.33 -18.85
CA ILE A 102 0.73 -11.72 -19.19
C ILE A 102 1.36 -10.69 -20.15
N ALA A 103 0.65 -10.28 -21.21
CA ALA A 103 1.11 -9.23 -22.10
C ALA A 103 1.43 -7.93 -21.37
N ARG A 104 0.58 -7.55 -20.40
CA ARG A 104 0.81 -6.38 -19.55
C ARG A 104 2.11 -6.51 -18.76
N ILE A 105 2.39 -7.66 -18.16
CA ILE A 105 3.63 -7.89 -17.39
C ILE A 105 4.86 -7.85 -18.31
N LEU A 106 4.76 -8.39 -19.52
CA LEU A 106 5.87 -8.44 -20.46
C LEU A 106 6.21 -7.07 -21.09
N TYR A 107 5.18 -6.31 -21.47
CA TYR A 107 5.35 -5.06 -22.24
C TYR A 107 5.16 -3.79 -21.40
N GLY A 108 4.59 -3.92 -20.22
CA GLY A 108 4.37 -2.83 -19.28
C GLY A 108 5.51 -2.63 -18.30
N GLY A 109 5.17 -1.97 -17.19
CA GLY A 109 6.02 -1.79 -16.02
C GLY A 109 5.61 -2.70 -14.86
N ASN A 110 5.91 -2.23 -13.64
CA ASN A 110 5.37 -2.85 -12.43
C ASN A 110 3.85 -3.02 -12.56
N THR A 111 3.35 -4.15 -12.08
CA THR A 111 1.96 -4.53 -12.31
C THR A 111 1.30 -5.03 -11.05
N LEU A 112 0.07 -4.58 -10.80
CA LEU A 112 -0.87 -5.16 -9.83
C LEU A 112 -1.93 -5.95 -10.57
N LEU A 113 -1.98 -7.25 -10.36
CA LEU A 113 -3.09 -8.12 -10.78
C LEU A 113 -4.18 -8.04 -9.71
N ALA A 114 -5.08 -7.06 -9.87
CA ALA A 114 -6.24 -6.87 -8.99
C ALA A 114 -7.42 -7.73 -9.49
N HIS A 115 -7.18 -9.03 -9.57
CA HIS A 115 -8.11 -10.01 -10.10
C HIS A 115 -8.85 -10.72 -8.98
N VAL A 116 -10.15 -10.88 -9.16
CA VAL A 116 -10.99 -11.62 -8.21
C VAL A 116 -10.45 -13.02 -7.93
N VAL A 117 -10.79 -13.56 -6.76
CA VAL A 117 -10.43 -14.94 -6.41
C VAL A 117 -11.01 -15.92 -7.45
N GLY A 118 -10.18 -16.88 -7.89
CA GLY A 118 -10.57 -17.84 -8.94
C GLY A 118 -10.33 -17.35 -10.39
N ALA A 119 -9.81 -16.15 -10.61
CA ALA A 119 -9.43 -15.64 -11.94
C ALA A 119 -8.23 -16.39 -12.56
N GLY A 120 -7.41 -17.07 -11.74
CA GLY A 120 -6.24 -17.82 -12.22
C GLY A 120 -4.93 -17.04 -12.16
N LYS A 121 -4.79 -16.11 -11.22
CA LYS A 121 -3.58 -15.28 -11.00
C LYS A 121 -2.27 -16.10 -10.95
N THR A 122 -2.30 -17.29 -10.36
CA THR A 122 -1.14 -18.18 -10.28
C THR A 122 -0.58 -18.49 -11.66
N PHE A 123 -1.44 -18.88 -12.60
CA PHE A 123 -1.02 -19.19 -13.98
C PHE A 123 -0.58 -17.95 -14.75
N GLU A 124 -1.19 -16.79 -14.50
CA GLU A 124 -0.74 -15.51 -15.07
C GLU A 124 0.69 -15.18 -14.67
N MET A 125 0.99 -15.27 -13.37
CA MET A 125 2.33 -14.98 -12.84
C MET A 125 3.36 -16.00 -13.29
N VAL A 126 3.03 -17.30 -13.29
CA VAL A 126 3.93 -18.36 -13.72
C VAL A 126 4.27 -18.23 -15.20
N ALA A 127 3.27 -18.07 -16.08
CA ALA A 127 3.49 -17.90 -17.50
C ALA A 127 4.25 -16.61 -17.81
N ALA A 128 3.94 -15.50 -17.12
CA ALA A 128 4.69 -14.25 -17.27
C ALA A 128 6.16 -14.38 -16.85
N ALA A 129 6.46 -15.14 -15.79
CA ALA A 129 7.84 -15.37 -15.35
C ALA A 129 8.63 -16.19 -16.40
N GLN A 130 8.04 -17.29 -16.88
CA GLN A 130 8.67 -18.13 -17.91
C GLN A 130 8.93 -17.36 -19.20
N GLU A 131 7.93 -16.64 -19.69
CA GLU A 131 8.08 -15.84 -20.90
C GLU A 131 9.06 -14.69 -20.70
N SER A 132 9.09 -14.07 -19.53
CA SER A 132 10.07 -13.03 -19.21
C SER A 132 11.51 -13.54 -19.29
N LYS A 133 11.77 -14.73 -18.74
CA LYS A 133 13.10 -15.37 -18.81
C LYS A 133 13.42 -15.80 -20.24
N ARG A 134 12.49 -16.42 -20.94
CA ARG A 134 12.68 -16.85 -22.34
C ARG A 134 13.00 -15.68 -23.27
N LEU A 135 12.38 -14.52 -23.07
CA LEU A 135 12.57 -13.30 -23.84
C LEU A 135 13.78 -12.47 -23.40
N GLY A 136 14.49 -12.89 -22.34
CA GLY A 136 15.62 -12.14 -21.79
C GLY A 136 15.23 -10.85 -21.06
N LEU A 137 13.96 -10.71 -20.66
CA LEU A 137 13.45 -9.56 -19.90
C LEU A 137 13.69 -9.69 -18.40
N CYS A 138 14.03 -10.89 -17.94
CA CYS A 138 14.30 -11.22 -16.55
C CYS A 138 15.34 -12.35 -16.52
N SER A 139 16.29 -12.25 -15.59
CA SER A 139 17.29 -13.31 -15.37
C SER A 139 16.83 -14.29 -14.31
N LYS A 140 16.24 -13.80 -13.22
CA LYS A 140 15.86 -14.63 -12.08
C LYS A 140 14.60 -14.11 -11.40
N SER A 141 13.52 -14.89 -11.48
CA SER A 141 12.23 -14.58 -10.86
C SER A 141 12.15 -15.15 -9.44
N LEU A 142 11.63 -14.34 -8.51
CA LEU A 142 11.32 -14.76 -7.14
C LEU A 142 9.80 -14.66 -6.90
N PHE A 143 9.21 -15.76 -6.46
CA PHE A 143 7.81 -15.83 -6.04
C PHE A 143 7.73 -15.76 -4.51
N VAL A 144 6.98 -14.79 -4.01
CA VAL A 144 6.71 -14.58 -2.58
C VAL A 144 5.24 -14.87 -2.35
N VAL A 145 4.95 -15.99 -1.67
CA VAL A 145 3.62 -16.56 -1.57
C VAL A 145 3.22 -16.79 -0.11
N PRO A 146 1.92 -16.98 0.21
CA PRO A 146 1.52 -17.38 1.56
C PRO A 146 2.22 -18.67 2.00
N ASN A 147 2.72 -18.69 3.25
CA ASN A 147 3.57 -19.80 3.73
C ASN A 147 2.94 -21.19 3.60
N HIS A 148 1.63 -21.29 3.72
CA HIS A 148 0.89 -22.55 3.62
C HIS A 148 0.62 -23.00 2.18
N LEU A 149 0.87 -22.14 1.19
CA LEU A 149 0.64 -22.42 -0.24
C LEU A 149 1.92 -22.71 -1.02
N ILE A 150 3.09 -22.77 -0.37
CA ILE A 150 4.38 -22.95 -1.06
C ILE A 150 4.39 -24.24 -1.91
N GLU A 151 3.94 -25.35 -1.35
CA GLU A 151 3.91 -26.63 -2.06
C GLU A 151 2.89 -26.66 -3.21
N GLN A 152 1.74 -26.01 -2.99
CA GLN A 152 0.74 -25.85 -4.04
C GLN A 152 1.28 -25.00 -5.19
N TRP A 153 1.94 -23.88 -4.90
CA TRP A 153 2.57 -23.03 -5.92
C TRP A 153 3.62 -23.78 -6.73
N ALA A 154 4.45 -24.62 -6.08
CA ALA A 154 5.43 -25.45 -6.75
C ALA A 154 4.76 -26.49 -7.67
N SER A 155 3.68 -27.12 -7.18
CA SER A 155 2.89 -28.09 -7.96
C SER A 155 2.21 -27.41 -9.15
N ASP A 156 1.57 -26.27 -8.95
CA ASP A 156 0.89 -25.51 -10.00
C ASP A 156 1.89 -25.02 -11.07
N TYR A 157 3.08 -24.60 -10.63
CA TYR A 157 4.17 -24.21 -11.54
C TYR A 157 4.59 -25.35 -12.46
N LEU A 158 4.88 -26.53 -11.88
CA LEU A 158 5.29 -27.70 -12.65
C LEU A 158 4.13 -28.34 -13.45
N THR A 159 2.89 -28.11 -13.04
CA THR A 159 1.72 -28.50 -13.83
C THR A 159 1.61 -27.67 -15.10
N LEU A 160 1.89 -26.37 -15.00
CA LEU A 160 1.84 -25.47 -16.15
C LEU A 160 3.11 -25.59 -17.02
N TYR A 161 4.29 -25.72 -16.41
CA TYR A 161 5.58 -25.91 -17.09
C TYR A 161 6.34 -27.12 -16.54
N PRO A 162 6.07 -28.32 -17.04
CA PRO A 162 6.65 -29.58 -16.50
C PRO A 162 8.17 -29.66 -16.54
N SER A 163 8.81 -28.94 -17.44
CA SER A 163 10.28 -28.95 -17.61
C SER A 163 10.98 -27.80 -16.86
N ALA A 164 10.25 -27.00 -16.08
CA ALA A 164 10.83 -25.85 -15.40
C ALA A 164 11.78 -26.28 -14.26
N ASN A 165 12.90 -25.59 -14.15
CA ASN A 165 13.87 -25.75 -13.07
C ASN A 165 13.54 -24.76 -11.94
N ILE A 166 12.81 -25.20 -10.93
CA ILE A 166 12.40 -24.35 -9.80
C ILE A 166 13.14 -24.69 -8.51
N LEU A 167 13.41 -23.68 -7.69
CA LEU A 167 13.95 -23.83 -6.34
C LEU A 167 12.88 -23.45 -5.32
N VAL A 168 12.52 -24.39 -4.45
CA VAL A 168 11.48 -24.20 -3.42
C VAL A 168 12.16 -24.04 -2.06
N ALA A 169 11.81 -22.97 -1.34
CA ALA A 169 12.32 -22.69 0.00
C ALA A 169 11.41 -23.32 1.06
N TYR A 170 11.99 -24.14 1.92
CA TYR A 170 11.32 -24.71 3.08
C TYR A 170 11.74 -23.99 4.36
N LYS A 171 10.97 -24.14 5.43
CA LYS A 171 11.25 -23.52 6.73
C LYS A 171 12.66 -23.82 7.25
N LYS A 172 13.15 -25.06 7.07
CA LYS A 172 14.49 -25.54 7.46
C LYS A 172 15.62 -24.82 6.72
N ASP A 173 15.37 -24.37 5.47
CA ASP A 173 16.40 -23.69 4.67
C ASP A 173 16.71 -22.30 5.20
N PHE A 174 15.79 -21.71 5.98
CA PHE A 174 15.93 -20.40 6.61
C PHE A 174 16.26 -20.47 8.11
N GLU A 175 16.63 -21.65 8.62
CA GLU A 175 17.31 -21.78 9.91
C GLU A 175 18.72 -21.21 9.82
N ARG A 176 19.25 -20.74 10.96
CA ARG A 176 20.51 -19.99 11.01
C ARG A 176 21.67 -20.69 10.29
N GLU A 177 21.77 -22.00 10.42
CA GLU A 177 22.86 -22.82 9.85
C GLU A 177 22.73 -23.03 8.35
N ASN A 178 21.51 -23.09 7.83
CA ASN A 178 21.20 -23.44 6.45
C ASN A 178 21.03 -22.21 5.54
N ARG A 179 20.62 -21.07 6.09
CA ARG A 179 20.25 -19.87 5.35
C ARG A 179 21.34 -19.39 4.38
N LYS A 180 22.59 -19.31 4.85
CA LYS A 180 23.72 -18.89 4.00
C LYS A 180 23.88 -19.83 2.79
N LYS A 181 23.83 -21.14 3.01
CA LYS A 181 23.93 -22.14 1.95
C LYS A 181 22.77 -22.05 0.95
N PHE A 182 21.56 -21.83 1.46
CA PHE A 182 20.38 -21.69 0.60
C PHE A 182 20.44 -20.40 -0.24
N CYS A 183 20.81 -19.26 0.37
CA CYS A 183 21.01 -18.01 -0.34
C CYS A 183 22.13 -18.13 -1.39
N ALA A 184 23.22 -18.81 -1.09
CA ALA A 184 24.29 -19.09 -2.05
C ALA A 184 23.78 -19.92 -3.26
N ARG A 185 22.91 -20.91 -3.02
CA ARG A 185 22.26 -21.66 -4.12
C ARG A 185 21.39 -20.75 -4.99
N ILE A 186 20.64 -19.81 -4.40
CA ILE A 186 19.87 -18.83 -5.17
C ILE A 186 20.82 -17.98 -6.03
N ALA A 187 21.88 -17.44 -5.42
CA ALA A 187 22.81 -16.53 -6.08
C ALA A 187 23.50 -17.19 -7.29
N THR A 188 23.97 -18.43 -7.14
CA THR A 188 24.81 -19.12 -8.12
C THR A 188 24.04 -20.03 -9.07
N GLY A 189 22.80 -20.42 -8.72
CA GLY A 189 22.01 -21.35 -9.53
C GLY A 189 21.25 -20.65 -10.65
N ASP A 190 21.11 -21.36 -11.76
CA ASP A 190 20.24 -20.97 -12.87
C ASP A 190 18.87 -21.62 -12.73
N TYR A 191 17.97 -20.92 -12.04
CA TYR A 191 16.60 -21.36 -11.82
C TYR A 191 15.64 -20.52 -12.68
N ASP A 192 14.55 -21.14 -13.13
CA ASP A 192 13.46 -20.44 -13.80
C ASP A 192 12.66 -19.63 -12.78
N ALA A 193 12.51 -20.19 -11.58
CA ALA A 193 11.89 -19.49 -10.46
C ALA A 193 12.44 -19.96 -9.12
N VAL A 194 12.45 -19.06 -8.15
CA VAL A 194 12.63 -19.34 -6.73
C VAL A 194 11.30 -19.08 -6.04
N ILE A 195 10.78 -20.05 -5.29
CA ILE A 195 9.49 -19.94 -4.58
C ILE A 195 9.75 -19.95 -3.08
N MET A 196 9.29 -18.93 -2.37
CA MET A 196 9.40 -18.84 -0.91
C MET A 196 8.17 -18.19 -0.27
N GLY A 197 7.97 -18.44 1.01
CA GLY A 197 6.89 -17.82 1.76
C GLY A 197 7.23 -16.40 2.23
N HIS A 198 6.20 -15.63 2.57
CA HIS A 198 6.36 -14.27 3.11
C HIS A 198 7.34 -14.23 4.30
N SER A 199 7.24 -15.18 5.22
CA SER A 199 8.11 -15.22 6.41
C SER A 199 9.58 -15.55 6.11
N GLN A 200 9.87 -16.24 5.01
CA GLN A 200 11.24 -16.48 4.54
C GLN A 200 11.78 -15.23 3.84
N PHE A 201 10.96 -14.59 3.02
CA PHE A 201 11.30 -13.36 2.32
C PHE A 201 11.69 -12.21 3.27
N GLU A 202 10.97 -12.08 4.39
CA GLU A 202 11.27 -11.11 5.44
C GLU A 202 12.64 -11.34 6.12
N LYS A 203 13.21 -12.54 5.99
CA LYS A 203 14.53 -12.87 6.54
C LYS A 203 15.69 -12.59 5.58
N LEU A 204 15.43 -12.19 4.35
CA LEU A 204 16.44 -11.77 3.40
C LEU A 204 16.77 -10.28 3.63
N PRO A 205 17.92 -9.95 4.21
CA PRO A 205 18.24 -8.56 4.49
C PRO A 205 18.62 -7.81 3.22
N MET A 206 18.38 -6.51 3.20
CA MET A 206 19.03 -5.58 2.29
C MET A 206 20.42 -5.24 2.81
N SER A 207 21.33 -4.83 1.94
CA SER A 207 22.66 -4.35 2.33
C SER A 207 22.55 -3.16 3.30
N THR A 208 23.59 -3.00 4.14
CA THR A 208 23.65 -1.90 5.12
C THR A 208 23.57 -0.55 4.41
N GLU A 209 24.21 -0.44 3.25
CA GLU A 209 24.25 0.75 2.40
C GLU A 209 22.85 1.15 1.91
N HIS A 210 22.06 0.19 1.44
CA HIS A 210 20.67 0.46 1.01
C HIS A 210 19.76 0.79 2.20
N GLN A 211 19.91 0.10 3.32
CA GLN A 211 19.17 0.43 4.53
C GLN A 211 19.51 1.83 5.04
N GLU A 212 20.78 2.22 5.01
CA GLU A 212 21.23 3.57 5.38
C GLU A 212 20.62 4.63 4.47
N MET A 213 20.74 4.45 3.15
CA MET A 213 20.15 5.38 2.17
C MET A 213 18.65 5.55 2.39
N PHE A 214 17.95 4.46 2.64
CA PHE A 214 16.52 4.47 2.89
C PHE A 214 16.16 5.24 4.17
N ILE A 215 16.84 4.98 5.29
CA ILE A 215 16.59 5.69 6.56
C ILE A 215 16.92 7.18 6.40
N ARG A 216 18.00 7.52 5.70
CA ARG A 216 18.36 8.93 5.42
C ARG A 216 17.30 9.64 4.58
N SER A 217 16.75 8.98 3.56
CA SER A 217 15.64 9.53 2.77
C SER A 217 14.42 9.80 3.67
N GLN A 218 14.03 8.86 4.52
CA GLN A 218 12.94 9.06 5.47
C GLN A 218 13.19 10.22 6.45
N ILE A 219 14.42 10.36 6.92
CA ILE A 219 14.81 11.49 7.79
C ILE A 219 14.65 12.82 7.04
N ASN A 220 15.07 12.91 5.79
CA ASN A 220 14.94 14.10 4.97
C ASN A 220 13.47 14.45 4.71
N ASP A 221 12.62 13.46 4.42
CA ASP A 221 11.19 13.65 4.24
C ASP A 221 10.54 14.26 5.51
N VAL A 222 10.92 13.75 6.67
CA VAL A 222 10.44 14.26 7.96
C VAL A 222 10.96 15.68 8.22
N ILE A 223 12.22 15.99 7.89
CA ILE A 223 12.82 17.32 8.02
C ILE A 223 12.07 18.34 7.13
N ASN A 224 11.85 17.98 5.86
CA ASN A 224 11.09 18.82 4.93
C ASN A 224 9.67 19.08 5.44
N GLY A 225 8.99 18.05 5.97
CA GLY A 225 7.69 18.20 6.59
C GLY A 225 7.70 19.11 7.84
N ILE A 226 8.74 19.04 8.67
CA ILE A 226 8.92 19.94 9.82
C ILE A 226 9.14 21.37 9.35
N GLN A 227 9.95 21.60 8.32
CA GLN A 227 10.24 22.91 7.78
C GLN A 227 8.97 23.55 7.22
N MET A 228 8.21 22.84 6.40
CA MET A 228 6.91 23.29 5.90
C MET A 228 5.92 23.66 7.01
N LEU A 229 5.90 22.88 8.11
CA LEU A 229 5.06 23.20 9.26
C LEU A 229 5.51 24.46 10.01
N LYS A 230 6.81 24.71 10.09
CA LYS A 230 7.36 25.93 10.74
C LYS A 230 7.07 27.19 9.92
N GLU A 231 7.22 27.11 8.61
CA GLU A 231 6.95 28.22 7.67
C GLU A 231 5.46 28.61 7.66
N ASN A 232 4.57 27.63 7.86
CA ASN A 232 3.11 27.84 7.88
C ASN A 232 2.53 28.00 9.30
N GLU A 233 3.31 28.39 10.30
CA GLU A 233 2.89 28.54 11.70
C GLU A 233 2.13 27.31 12.26
N GLY A 234 2.52 26.12 11.82
CA GLY A 234 1.88 24.86 12.19
C GLY A 234 1.85 24.62 13.70
N ALA A 235 0.85 23.88 14.16
CA ALA A 235 0.65 23.59 15.57
C ALA A 235 1.91 22.97 16.22
N LYS A 236 2.42 23.58 17.29
CA LYS A 236 3.63 23.14 18.04
C LYS A 236 3.61 21.65 18.38
N PHE A 237 2.42 21.07 18.56
CA PHE A 237 2.24 19.65 18.85
C PHE A 237 2.56 18.75 17.65
N GLN A 238 2.26 19.18 16.41
CA GLN A 238 2.58 18.42 15.19
C GLN A 238 4.07 18.41 14.94
N ILE A 239 4.73 19.56 15.09
CA ILE A 239 6.19 19.68 15.00
C ILE A 239 6.85 18.75 16.03
N LYS A 240 6.38 18.76 17.29
CA LYS A 240 6.91 17.90 18.35
C LYS A 240 6.83 16.40 18.04
N ALA A 241 5.79 15.97 17.34
CA ALA A 241 5.64 14.57 16.98
C ALA A 241 6.50 14.17 15.79
N MET A 242 6.62 15.03 14.77
CA MET A 242 7.56 14.80 13.67
C MET A 242 9.00 14.80 14.17
N GLU A 243 9.34 15.66 15.13
CA GLU A 243 10.65 15.64 15.81
C GLU A 243 10.90 14.32 16.56
N ARG A 244 9.87 13.71 17.17
CA ARG A 244 10.00 12.35 17.76
C ARG A 244 10.27 11.32 16.69
N THR A 245 9.55 11.35 15.58
CA THR A 245 9.77 10.44 14.44
C THR A 245 11.19 10.58 13.90
N ARG A 246 11.68 11.82 13.70
CA ARG A 246 13.05 12.09 13.29
C ARG A 246 14.06 11.47 14.25
N LYS A 247 13.91 11.69 15.57
CA LYS A 247 14.79 11.11 16.60
C LYS A 247 14.80 9.58 16.59
N ASN A 248 13.65 8.96 16.37
CA ASN A 248 13.55 7.50 16.28
C ASN A 248 14.27 6.96 15.03
N LEU A 249 14.11 7.64 13.88
CA LEU A 249 14.83 7.28 12.66
C LEU A 249 16.35 7.48 12.82
N GLN A 250 16.78 8.56 13.48
CA GLN A 250 18.20 8.79 13.78
C GLN A 250 18.78 7.69 14.67
N LYS A 251 18.05 7.29 15.73
CA LYS A 251 18.48 6.16 16.57
C LYS A 251 18.56 4.85 15.78
N LYS A 252 17.58 4.60 14.88
CA LYS A 252 17.60 3.42 14.00
C LYS A 252 18.82 3.43 13.10
N LEU A 253 19.18 4.59 12.56
CA LEU A 253 20.39 4.78 11.75
C LEU A 253 21.67 4.54 12.56
N GLU A 254 21.78 5.14 13.74
CA GLU A 254 22.92 4.92 14.64
C GLU A 254 23.07 3.44 15.03
N THR A 255 21.96 2.77 15.34
CA THR A 255 21.97 1.33 15.64
C THR A 255 22.45 0.52 14.44
N LEU A 256 21.98 0.85 13.23
CA LEU A 256 22.40 0.19 12.00
C LEU A 256 23.93 0.35 11.78
N LEU A 257 24.45 1.57 11.93
CA LEU A 257 25.86 1.88 11.70
C LEU A 257 26.79 1.31 12.79
N ASN A 258 26.31 1.20 14.03
CA ASN A 258 27.06 0.66 15.15
C ASN A 258 26.95 -0.87 15.31
N THR A 259 26.06 -1.51 14.54
CA THR A 259 25.93 -2.96 14.57
C THR A 259 27.07 -3.54 13.72
N GLU A 260 28.08 -4.13 14.40
CA GLU A 260 29.09 -4.93 13.71
C GLU A 260 28.37 -6.00 12.88
N LYS A 261 28.85 -6.24 11.65
CA LYS A 261 28.32 -7.28 10.75
C LYS A 261 28.45 -8.65 11.42
N LYS A 262 27.48 -8.98 12.29
CA LYS A 262 27.46 -10.25 13.03
C LYS A 262 27.10 -11.46 12.20
N ASP A 263 26.39 -11.28 11.09
CA ASP A 263 26.01 -12.36 10.18
C ASP A 263 26.52 -12.05 8.77
N ASP A 264 27.43 -12.88 8.29
CA ASP A 264 27.88 -12.96 6.91
C ASP A 264 26.75 -13.61 6.07
N VAL A 265 25.60 -12.93 5.99
CA VAL A 265 24.42 -13.39 5.24
C VAL A 265 24.43 -12.69 3.91
N ILE A 266 24.20 -13.46 2.84
CA ILE A 266 24.02 -12.95 1.49
C ILE A 266 22.80 -12.02 1.48
N THR A 267 22.98 -10.81 1.00
CA THR A 267 21.92 -9.78 0.93
C THR A 267 20.98 -10.02 -0.26
N PHE A 268 19.82 -9.36 -0.27
CA PHE A 268 18.86 -9.49 -1.36
C PHE A 268 19.46 -9.12 -2.72
N GLU A 269 20.29 -8.08 -2.74
CA GLU A 269 20.99 -7.60 -3.94
C GLU A 269 21.94 -8.66 -4.53
N GLU A 270 22.61 -9.41 -3.65
CA GLU A 270 23.58 -10.44 -4.05
C GLU A 270 22.91 -11.73 -4.59
N LEU A 271 21.60 -11.89 -4.39
CA LEU A 271 20.85 -13.03 -4.93
C LEU A 271 20.70 -12.96 -6.46
N GLY A 272 20.89 -11.79 -7.07
CA GLY A 272 20.73 -11.58 -8.50
C GLY A 272 19.28 -11.69 -8.97
N ILE A 273 18.32 -11.43 -8.07
CA ILE A 273 16.89 -11.38 -8.40
C ILE A 273 16.60 -10.03 -9.04
N ASP A 274 16.00 -10.04 -10.22
CA ASP A 274 15.61 -8.86 -10.97
C ASP A 274 14.08 -8.75 -11.17
N ARG A 275 13.32 -9.75 -10.73
CA ARG A 275 11.86 -9.70 -10.75
C ARG A 275 11.23 -10.45 -9.57
N ILE A 276 10.26 -9.80 -8.92
CA ILE A 276 9.48 -10.43 -7.86
C ILE A 276 8.00 -10.54 -8.25
N PHE A 277 7.41 -11.67 -7.92
CA PHE A 277 5.99 -11.97 -8.03
C PHE A 277 5.45 -12.20 -6.62
N VAL A 278 4.57 -11.32 -6.15
CA VAL A 278 4.07 -11.36 -4.76
C VAL A 278 2.59 -11.66 -4.77
N ASP A 279 2.25 -12.86 -4.31
CA ASP A 279 0.85 -13.23 -4.10
C ASP A 279 0.34 -12.71 -2.76
N GLU A 280 -0.96 -12.40 -2.71
CA GLU A 280 -1.62 -11.78 -1.57
C GLU A 280 -0.89 -10.51 -1.07
N ALA A 281 -0.55 -9.63 -2.03
CA ALA A 281 0.24 -8.42 -1.77
C ALA A 281 -0.40 -7.47 -0.74
N HIS A 282 -1.71 -7.58 -0.47
CA HIS A 282 -2.39 -6.87 0.61
C HIS A 282 -1.77 -7.15 2.01
N TYR A 283 -0.96 -8.20 2.13
CA TYR A 283 -0.18 -8.49 3.34
C TYR A 283 0.77 -7.34 3.71
N TYR A 284 1.20 -6.53 2.75
CA TYR A 284 2.12 -5.40 2.91
C TYR A 284 1.43 -4.03 2.93
N LYS A 285 0.12 -3.95 3.09
CA LYS A 285 -0.66 -2.71 3.06
C LYS A 285 -0.34 -1.67 4.14
N ASN A 286 0.28 -2.10 5.25
CA ASN A 286 0.59 -1.24 6.41
C ASN A 286 1.96 -0.55 6.26
N LEU A 287 2.19 0.11 5.14
CA LEU A 287 3.34 0.97 4.94
C LEU A 287 3.06 2.33 5.58
N ALA A 288 3.96 2.78 6.46
CA ALA A 288 3.78 4.05 7.17
C ALA A 288 3.65 5.24 6.20
N ALA A 289 2.67 6.08 6.43
CA ALA A 289 2.50 7.37 5.78
C ALA A 289 2.77 8.49 6.78
N TYR A 290 3.77 9.33 6.49
CA TYR A 290 4.01 10.54 7.27
C TYR A 290 2.97 11.59 6.88
N THR A 291 2.17 12.07 7.85
CA THR A 291 1.03 12.94 7.55
C THR A 291 0.75 13.92 8.69
N LYS A 292 0.23 15.09 8.31
CA LYS A 292 -0.36 16.07 9.22
C LYS A 292 -1.73 15.61 9.77
N MET A 293 -2.39 14.67 9.07
CA MET A 293 -3.71 14.18 9.41
C MET A 293 -3.62 13.21 10.59
N ARG A 294 -3.97 13.69 11.78
CA ARG A 294 -4.03 12.88 13.00
C ARG A 294 -5.46 12.53 13.34
N ASN A 295 -5.63 11.40 13.99
CA ASN A 295 -6.94 10.90 14.38
C ASN A 295 -7.90 10.66 13.19
N VAL A 296 -7.36 10.42 12.02
CA VAL A 296 -8.11 9.98 10.85
C VAL A 296 -8.01 8.45 10.78
N ALA A 297 -9.14 7.79 10.88
CA ALA A 297 -9.17 6.33 10.84
C ALA A 297 -8.78 5.83 9.43
N GLY A 298 -8.01 4.74 9.40
CA GLY A 298 -7.54 4.13 8.16
C GLY A 298 -6.17 4.60 7.69
N ILE A 299 -5.56 5.59 8.36
CA ILE A 299 -4.18 6.01 8.08
C ILE A 299 -3.26 5.28 9.05
N SER A 300 -2.40 4.40 8.54
CA SER A 300 -1.37 3.75 9.36
C SER A 300 -0.25 4.73 9.70
N GLN A 301 -0.11 5.04 10.99
CA GLN A 301 0.99 5.86 11.51
C GLN A 301 2.14 5.01 12.07
N THR A 302 1.90 3.71 12.22
CA THR A 302 2.89 2.75 12.71
C THR A 302 3.50 2.01 11.53
N GLU A 303 4.82 1.98 11.49
CA GLU A 303 5.58 1.27 10.47
C GLU A 303 5.55 -0.24 10.77
N ALA A 304 4.98 -1.03 9.86
CA ALA A 304 5.19 -2.47 9.88
C ALA A 304 6.53 -2.77 9.21
N GLN A 305 7.47 -3.38 9.95
CA GLN A 305 8.82 -3.66 9.46
C GLN A 305 8.81 -4.42 8.12
N LYS A 306 7.90 -5.39 7.95
CA LYS A 306 7.75 -6.14 6.72
C LYS A 306 7.37 -5.28 5.52
N SER A 307 6.52 -4.26 5.73
CA SER A 307 6.09 -3.34 4.65
C SER A 307 7.22 -2.40 4.24
N SER A 308 8.00 -1.92 5.20
CA SER A 308 9.17 -1.09 4.91
C SER A 308 10.29 -1.88 4.22
N ASP A 309 10.50 -3.13 4.63
CA ASP A 309 11.44 -4.04 3.98
C ASP A 309 11.03 -4.32 2.53
N MET A 310 9.76 -4.66 2.29
CA MET A 310 9.21 -4.83 0.94
C MET A 310 9.39 -3.55 0.11
N PHE A 311 9.15 -2.37 0.70
CA PHE A 311 9.29 -1.10 -0.01
C PHE A 311 10.74 -0.83 -0.44
N MET A 312 11.72 -1.08 0.43
CA MET A 312 13.14 -0.98 0.06
C MET A 312 13.49 -1.89 -1.11
N LYS A 313 13.05 -3.15 -1.07
CA LYS A 313 13.28 -4.12 -2.15
C LYS A 313 12.61 -3.71 -3.46
N CYS A 314 11.39 -3.17 -3.41
CA CYS A 314 10.71 -2.62 -4.59
C CYS A 314 11.50 -1.43 -5.17
N ARG A 315 11.96 -0.50 -4.34
CA ARG A 315 12.77 0.63 -4.81
C ARG A 315 14.10 0.21 -5.41
N TYR A 316 14.75 -0.80 -4.82
CA TYR A 316 15.96 -1.38 -5.41
C TYR A 316 15.67 -1.99 -6.79
N LEU A 317 14.62 -2.81 -6.90
CA LEU A 317 14.22 -3.42 -8.18
C LEU A 317 13.84 -2.37 -9.22
N ASP A 318 13.14 -1.31 -8.84
CA ASP A 318 12.84 -0.18 -9.74
C ASP A 318 14.11 0.43 -10.32
N GLY A 319 15.15 0.59 -9.50
CA GLY A 319 16.44 1.13 -9.93
C GLY A 319 17.16 0.26 -10.97
N ILE A 320 17.16 -1.07 -10.76
CA ILE A 320 17.89 -2.00 -11.66
C ILE A 320 17.07 -2.43 -12.89
N THR A 321 15.72 -2.34 -12.82
CA THR A 321 14.83 -2.82 -13.91
C THR A 321 14.10 -1.69 -14.63
N ASN A 322 14.33 -0.45 -14.24
CA ASN A 322 13.59 0.72 -14.74
C ASN A 322 12.07 0.56 -14.56
N GLY A 323 11.65 0.19 -13.35
CA GLY A 323 10.24 0.05 -12.97
C GLY A 323 9.52 -1.14 -13.58
N ARG A 324 10.21 -2.26 -13.80
CA ARG A 324 9.65 -3.50 -14.40
C ARG A 324 9.86 -4.75 -13.55
N GLY A 325 10.35 -4.57 -12.31
CA GLY A 325 10.75 -5.67 -11.44
C GLY A 325 9.69 -6.17 -10.48
N VAL A 326 8.54 -5.51 -10.33
CA VAL A 326 7.56 -5.80 -9.26
C VAL A 326 6.20 -6.17 -9.84
N ILE A 327 5.77 -7.39 -9.57
CA ILE A 327 4.44 -7.89 -9.92
C ILE A 327 3.73 -8.30 -8.64
N PHE A 328 2.65 -7.60 -8.32
CA PHE A 328 1.78 -7.88 -7.18
C PHE A 328 0.47 -8.52 -7.63
N ALA A 329 -0.06 -9.43 -6.83
CA ALA A 329 -1.35 -10.04 -7.06
C ALA A 329 -2.19 -10.05 -5.79
N THR A 330 -3.46 -9.67 -5.88
CA THR A 330 -4.43 -9.75 -4.79
C THR A 330 -5.85 -9.67 -5.29
N GLY A 331 -6.76 -10.39 -4.64
CA GLY A 331 -8.21 -10.26 -4.88
C GLY A 331 -8.83 -9.05 -4.18
N THR A 332 -8.11 -8.42 -3.24
CA THR A 332 -8.61 -7.31 -2.40
C THR A 332 -7.59 -6.18 -2.34
N PRO A 333 -7.38 -5.42 -3.43
CA PRO A 333 -6.38 -4.35 -3.48
C PRO A 333 -6.67 -3.22 -2.49
N VAL A 334 -7.94 -2.98 -2.20
CA VAL A 334 -8.43 -2.03 -1.18
C VAL A 334 -9.45 -2.76 -0.31
N SER A 335 -9.17 -2.95 0.95
CA SER A 335 -10.05 -3.70 1.87
C SER A 335 -10.64 -2.86 3.00
N ASN A 336 -9.85 -2.02 3.64
CA ASN A 336 -10.27 -1.29 4.84
C ASN A 336 -10.21 0.23 4.72
N SER A 337 -9.34 0.73 3.87
CA SER A 337 -9.10 2.16 3.74
C SER A 337 -8.62 2.52 2.34
N MET A 338 -9.08 3.66 1.88
CA MET A 338 -8.64 4.25 0.61
C MET A 338 -7.13 4.58 0.60
N VAL A 339 -6.50 4.68 1.76
CA VAL A 339 -5.05 4.85 1.91
C VAL A 339 -4.28 3.63 1.39
N GLU A 340 -4.91 2.46 1.33
CA GLU A 340 -4.30 1.25 0.75
C GLU A 340 -4.00 1.43 -0.74
N LEU A 341 -4.81 2.22 -1.46
CA LEU A 341 -4.56 2.57 -2.86
C LEU A 341 -3.25 3.37 -3.00
N TYR A 342 -3.07 4.41 -2.18
CA TYR A 342 -1.82 5.17 -2.13
C TYR A 342 -0.61 4.28 -1.81
N THR A 343 -0.79 3.34 -0.90
CA THR A 343 0.27 2.39 -0.54
C THR A 343 0.66 1.52 -1.74
N MET A 344 -0.30 1.01 -2.52
CA MET A 344 -0.01 0.24 -3.73
C MET A 344 0.66 1.10 -4.80
N GLN A 345 0.25 2.36 -4.97
CA GLN A 345 0.93 3.30 -5.85
C GLN A 345 2.38 3.56 -5.43
N ARG A 346 2.67 3.67 -4.14
CA ARG A 346 4.05 3.81 -3.64
C ARG A 346 4.93 2.62 -3.99
N TYR A 347 4.42 1.41 -3.95
CA TYR A 347 5.17 0.22 -4.34
C TYR A 347 5.42 0.13 -5.84
N LEU A 348 4.45 0.51 -6.67
CA LEU A 348 4.43 0.14 -8.08
C LEU A 348 4.70 1.31 -9.04
N GLN A 349 4.42 2.55 -8.64
CA GLN A 349 4.54 3.73 -9.50
C GLN A 349 5.12 4.95 -8.77
N TYR A 350 6.15 4.70 -7.93
CA TYR A 350 6.75 5.77 -7.12
C TYR A 350 7.30 6.92 -7.96
N HIS A 351 7.93 6.63 -9.09
CA HIS A 351 8.45 7.67 -10.01
C HIS A 351 7.33 8.57 -10.55
N GLU A 352 6.16 8.00 -10.81
CA GLU A 352 5.02 8.78 -11.28
C GLU A 352 4.48 9.70 -10.16
N LEU A 353 4.45 9.18 -8.92
CA LEU A 353 4.13 10.01 -7.76
C LEU A 353 5.17 11.15 -7.57
N GLU A 354 6.46 10.90 -7.82
CA GLU A 354 7.51 11.93 -7.80
C GLU A 354 7.27 12.97 -8.89
N ARG A 355 7.00 12.55 -10.12
CA ARG A 355 6.74 13.44 -11.26
C ARG A 355 5.55 14.37 -11.00
N LEU A 356 4.52 13.87 -10.32
CA LEU A 356 3.30 14.61 -9.98
C LEU A 356 3.37 15.38 -8.66
N ASN A 357 4.48 15.27 -7.91
CA ASN A 357 4.64 15.78 -6.54
C ASN A 357 3.61 15.22 -5.56
N LEU A 358 3.26 13.93 -5.69
CA LEU A 358 2.27 13.20 -4.88
C LEU A 358 2.92 12.15 -3.95
N THR A 359 4.24 12.19 -3.76
CA THR A 359 4.97 11.26 -2.88
C THR A 359 4.62 11.44 -1.40
N HIS A 360 4.24 12.65 -1.00
CA HIS A 360 3.75 12.91 0.35
C HIS A 360 2.26 12.60 0.45
N PHE A 361 1.87 11.85 1.47
CA PHE A 361 0.47 11.47 1.67
C PHE A 361 -0.48 12.67 1.72
N ASP A 362 -0.07 13.77 2.36
CA ASP A 362 -0.90 14.96 2.46
C ASP A 362 -1.17 15.62 1.10
N ALA A 363 -0.21 15.59 0.19
CA ALA A 363 -0.37 16.08 -1.18
C ALA A 363 -1.33 15.18 -1.98
N TRP A 364 -1.13 13.87 -1.90
CA TRP A 364 -2.01 12.88 -2.53
C TRP A 364 -3.43 12.98 -1.98
N ALA A 365 -3.57 13.06 -0.65
CA ALA A 365 -4.85 13.16 0.03
C ALA A 365 -5.61 14.44 -0.32
N SER A 366 -4.92 15.58 -0.44
CA SER A 366 -5.55 16.84 -0.83
C SER A 366 -6.02 16.85 -2.29
N THR A 367 -5.36 16.04 -3.13
CA THR A 367 -5.69 15.94 -4.56
C THR A 367 -6.88 15.02 -4.80
N PHE A 368 -7.00 13.93 -4.04
CA PHE A 368 -7.92 12.85 -4.36
C PHE A 368 -8.96 12.55 -3.29
N GLY A 369 -8.87 13.14 -2.12
CA GLY A 369 -9.76 12.72 -1.06
C GLY A 369 -10.16 13.76 -0.04
N GLU A 370 -11.23 13.46 0.66
CA GLU A 370 -11.81 14.28 1.71
C GLU A 370 -12.03 13.45 2.97
N THR A 371 -11.74 14.07 4.12
CA THR A 371 -12.07 13.50 5.42
C THR A 371 -13.50 13.85 5.79
N VAL A 372 -14.23 12.85 6.29
CA VAL A 372 -15.60 13.01 6.79
C VAL A 372 -15.63 12.63 8.25
N THR A 373 -16.19 13.50 9.07
CA THR A 373 -16.46 13.22 10.49
C THR A 373 -17.88 12.73 10.66
N ALA A 374 -18.03 11.47 11.05
CA ALA A 374 -19.32 10.86 11.38
C ALA A 374 -19.43 10.59 12.88
N VAL A 375 -20.66 10.64 13.38
CA VAL A 375 -20.96 10.21 14.74
C VAL A 375 -21.25 8.71 14.69
N GLU A 376 -20.41 7.92 15.34
CA GLU A 376 -20.53 6.46 15.43
C GLU A 376 -20.85 6.03 16.85
N LEU A 377 -21.48 4.87 16.98
CA LEU A 377 -21.63 4.23 18.29
C LEU A 377 -20.24 3.92 18.84
N ALA A 378 -20.02 4.24 20.09
CA ALA A 378 -18.76 3.92 20.75
C ALA A 378 -18.59 2.39 20.89
N PRO A 379 -17.35 1.84 20.89
CA PRO A 379 -17.10 0.40 20.94
C PRO A 379 -17.73 -0.29 22.15
N GLU A 380 -17.85 0.44 23.27
CA GLU A 380 -18.49 0.02 24.52
C GLU A 380 -20.01 -0.11 24.39
N GLY A 381 -20.61 0.39 23.29
CA GLY A 381 -22.06 0.32 23.05
C GLY A 381 -22.92 1.33 23.87
N THR A 382 -22.30 2.16 24.68
CA THR A 382 -22.98 3.06 25.64
C THR A 382 -22.91 4.53 25.30
N GLY A 383 -22.46 4.90 24.12
CA GLY A 383 -22.32 6.31 23.76
C GLY A 383 -22.06 6.53 22.28
N TYR A 384 -21.95 7.81 21.92
CA TYR A 384 -21.59 8.21 20.55
C TYR A 384 -20.28 8.98 20.57
N ARG A 385 -19.39 8.62 19.64
CA ARG A 385 -18.12 9.34 19.41
C ARG A 385 -18.06 9.90 18.01
N ALA A 386 -17.49 11.08 17.86
CA ALA A 386 -17.15 11.63 16.55
C ALA A 386 -15.87 10.98 16.04
N LYS A 387 -15.93 10.31 14.89
CA LYS A 387 -14.79 9.68 14.26
C LYS A 387 -14.59 10.25 12.86
N THR A 388 -13.39 10.77 12.61
CA THR A 388 -12.99 11.25 11.29
C THR A 388 -12.38 10.11 10.50
N ARG A 389 -12.86 9.93 9.27
CA ARG A 389 -12.35 8.94 8.30
C ARG A 389 -12.04 9.62 6.99
N PHE A 390 -11.09 9.06 6.27
CA PHE A 390 -10.86 9.38 4.87
C PHE A 390 -11.90 8.61 4.05
N ALA A 391 -12.99 9.26 3.66
CA ALA A 391 -14.19 8.55 3.23
C ALA A 391 -14.76 8.98 1.88
N LYS A 392 -14.35 10.12 1.34
CA LYS A 392 -14.81 10.58 0.03
C LYS A 392 -13.63 10.79 -0.90
N PHE A 393 -13.83 10.46 -2.17
CA PHE A 393 -12.88 10.78 -3.23
C PHE A 393 -13.38 11.97 -4.05
N HIS A 394 -12.45 12.86 -4.40
CA HIS A 394 -12.61 13.72 -5.55
C HIS A 394 -11.66 13.31 -6.66
N ASN A 395 -11.82 13.86 -7.86
CA ASN A 395 -10.96 13.55 -8.99
C ASN A 395 -10.79 12.05 -9.19
N LEU A 396 -11.86 11.28 -8.94
CA LEU A 396 -11.84 9.83 -9.03
C LEU A 396 -11.44 9.32 -10.42
N PRO A 397 -11.86 9.93 -11.54
CA PRO A 397 -11.41 9.51 -12.87
C PRO A 397 -9.90 9.58 -13.02
N GLU A 398 -9.28 10.65 -12.52
CA GLU A 398 -7.84 10.90 -12.59
C GLU A 398 -7.07 9.92 -11.69
N LEU A 399 -7.56 9.70 -10.48
CA LEU A 399 -6.98 8.71 -9.57
C LEU A 399 -7.05 7.31 -10.19
N MET A 400 -8.19 6.95 -10.77
CA MET A 400 -8.35 5.66 -11.44
C MET A 400 -7.53 5.56 -12.73
N GLY A 401 -7.35 6.67 -13.45
CA GLY A 401 -6.44 6.76 -14.59
C GLY A 401 -5.02 6.43 -14.18
N LEU A 402 -4.49 7.11 -13.16
CA LEU A 402 -3.16 6.84 -12.60
C LEU A 402 -3.03 5.40 -12.08
N PHE A 403 -4.03 4.92 -11.35
CA PHE A 403 -3.96 3.57 -10.76
C PHE A 403 -3.98 2.48 -11.84
N ARG A 404 -4.78 2.65 -12.89
CA ARG A 404 -4.86 1.69 -14.01
C ARG A 404 -3.60 1.61 -14.85
N GLU A 405 -2.68 2.58 -14.75
CA GLU A 405 -1.37 2.44 -15.38
C GLU A 405 -0.62 1.22 -14.85
N VAL A 406 -0.75 0.94 -13.56
CA VAL A 406 -0.06 -0.20 -12.91
C VAL A 406 -1.02 -1.33 -12.54
N ALA A 407 -2.32 -1.10 -12.46
CA ALA A 407 -3.30 -2.11 -12.05
C ALA A 407 -4.09 -2.67 -13.23
N ASP A 408 -4.10 -3.99 -13.35
CA ASP A 408 -5.07 -4.75 -14.12
C ASP A 408 -6.21 -5.18 -13.20
N ILE A 409 -7.43 -4.73 -13.49
CA ILE A 409 -8.57 -4.93 -12.60
C ILE A 409 -9.57 -5.85 -13.31
N GLN A 410 -9.80 -7.03 -12.72
CA GLN A 410 -10.77 -8.00 -13.21
C GLN A 410 -11.74 -8.38 -12.09
N THR A 411 -12.98 -7.95 -12.21
CA THR A 411 -14.04 -8.28 -11.26
C THR A 411 -14.78 -9.56 -11.67
N SER A 412 -15.58 -10.12 -10.75
CA SER A 412 -16.41 -11.31 -11.03
C SER A 412 -17.35 -11.10 -12.20
N ASP A 413 -17.90 -9.90 -12.32
CA ASP A 413 -18.87 -9.56 -13.37
C ASP A 413 -18.22 -9.48 -14.76
N MET A 414 -16.93 -9.07 -14.81
CA MET A 414 -16.16 -9.02 -16.06
C MET A 414 -15.77 -10.41 -16.55
N LEU A 415 -15.55 -11.35 -15.64
CA LEU A 415 -14.98 -12.67 -15.97
C LEU A 415 -16.02 -13.77 -16.16
N ASN A 416 -17.28 -13.54 -15.81
CA ASN A 416 -18.34 -14.57 -15.84
C ASN A 416 -17.87 -15.92 -15.25
N LEU A 417 -17.23 -15.86 -14.09
CA LEU A 417 -16.71 -17.05 -13.43
C LEU A 417 -17.85 -18.00 -13.04
N PRO A 418 -17.69 -19.31 -13.15
CA PRO A 418 -18.66 -20.28 -12.67
C PRO A 418 -18.67 -20.30 -11.13
N VAL A 419 -19.36 -19.34 -10.54
CA VAL A 419 -19.51 -19.24 -9.09
C VAL A 419 -20.72 -20.02 -8.65
N PRO A 420 -20.65 -20.92 -7.66
CA PRO A 420 -21.79 -21.59 -7.10
C PRO A 420 -22.80 -20.62 -6.53
N LYS A 421 -24.10 -20.87 -6.73
CA LYS A 421 -25.16 -20.06 -6.14
C LYS A 421 -25.12 -20.20 -4.62
N ALA A 422 -24.83 -19.10 -3.91
CA ALA A 422 -24.81 -19.08 -2.46
C ALA A 422 -26.21 -18.83 -1.90
N ASN A 423 -26.61 -19.66 -0.92
CA ASN A 423 -27.80 -19.42 -0.11
C ASN A 423 -27.37 -18.94 1.26
N TYR A 424 -27.68 -17.68 1.58
CA TYR A 424 -27.36 -17.08 2.87
C TYR A 424 -28.51 -17.30 3.83
N ARG A 425 -28.22 -17.89 5.01
CA ARG A 425 -29.17 -18.02 6.10
C ARG A 425 -28.57 -17.41 7.35
N THR A 426 -29.18 -16.36 7.86
CA THR A 426 -28.80 -15.78 9.16
C THR A 426 -29.51 -16.51 10.27
N VAL A 427 -28.77 -17.08 11.19
CA VAL A 427 -29.28 -17.70 12.42
C VAL A 427 -28.87 -16.82 13.58
N ALA A 428 -29.83 -16.10 14.16
CA ALA A 428 -29.62 -15.34 15.38
C ALA A 428 -29.85 -16.26 16.59
N VAL A 429 -28.87 -16.30 17.49
CA VAL A 429 -28.95 -17.01 18.77
C VAL A 429 -28.76 -16.02 19.93
N GLU A 430 -29.39 -16.28 21.03
CA GLU A 430 -29.20 -15.46 22.25
C GLU A 430 -27.78 -15.65 22.78
N ALA A 431 -27.19 -14.56 23.25
CA ALA A 431 -25.89 -14.61 23.88
C ALA A 431 -25.93 -15.40 25.19
N SER A 432 -24.97 -16.33 25.33
CA SER A 432 -24.79 -17.06 26.59
C SER A 432 -24.35 -16.13 27.73
N GLU A 433 -24.56 -16.53 28.97
CA GLU A 433 -24.13 -15.76 30.16
C GLU A 433 -22.62 -15.51 30.17
N ILE A 434 -21.83 -16.46 29.63
CA ILE A 434 -20.37 -16.31 29.46
C ILE A 434 -20.06 -15.21 28.45
N GLN A 435 -20.73 -15.17 27.31
CA GLN A 435 -20.55 -14.13 26.30
C GLN A 435 -20.94 -12.76 26.83
N LYS A 436 -22.08 -12.64 27.53
CA LYS A 436 -22.52 -11.38 28.14
C LYS A 436 -21.51 -10.85 29.16
N ARG A 437 -20.93 -11.75 29.99
CA ARG A 437 -19.89 -11.38 30.96
C ARG A 437 -18.61 -10.89 30.25
N ILE A 438 -18.12 -11.62 29.26
CA ILE A 438 -16.90 -11.24 28.49
C ILE A 438 -17.12 -9.89 27.79
N VAL A 439 -18.29 -9.66 27.19
CA VAL A 439 -18.60 -8.39 26.53
C VAL A 439 -18.64 -7.25 27.55
N GLY A 440 -19.20 -7.48 28.75
CA GLY A 440 -19.17 -6.51 29.84
C GLY A 440 -17.75 -6.16 30.28
N GLU A 441 -16.91 -7.15 30.54
CA GLU A 441 -15.48 -6.94 30.88
C GLU A 441 -14.70 -6.20 29.77
N LEU A 442 -15.01 -6.45 28.49
CA LEU A 442 -14.39 -5.73 27.37
C LEU A 442 -14.88 -4.29 27.28
N ALA A 443 -16.17 -4.03 27.56
CA ALA A 443 -16.74 -2.69 27.59
C ALA A 443 -16.08 -1.84 28.69
N GLU A 444 -16.00 -2.38 29.91
CA GLU A 444 -15.31 -1.72 31.06
C GLU A 444 -13.84 -1.40 30.77
N ARG A 445 -13.15 -2.26 30.01
CA ARG A 445 -11.74 -1.99 29.60
C ARG A 445 -11.62 -0.99 28.46
N ALA A 446 -12.68 -0.71 27.73
CA ALA A 446 -12.71 0.25 26.64
C ALA A 446 -13.07 1.67 27.11
N GLU A 447 -13.77 1.80 28.24
CA GLU A 447 -13.98 3.06 28.97
C GLU A 447 -12.66 3.55 29.63
#